data_92b291c3c684af7dd7faa797e8b29201
#
_entry.id   92b291c3c684af7dd7faa797e8b29201
#
_cell.length_a   1.000
_cell.length_b   1.000
_cell.length_c   1.000
_cell.angle_alpha   90.00
_cell.angle_beta   90.00
_cell.angle_gamma   90.00
#
_symmetry.space_group_name_H-M   'P 1'
#
loop_
_entity.id
_entity.type
_entity.pdbx_description
1 polymer ?
#
loop_
_entity_poly.entity_id
_entity_poly.type
_entity_poly.pdbx_seq_one_letter_code
_entity_poly.pdbx_strand_id
1 'polypeptide(L)'
;EALVEAGARPIGAEAFEPLRIEAGTPLFGHDVDESVLLPEIPFDGLLSQTKGCYPGQEVVVRIRDRGHVNRMLRGLALEGEQVPPQGAEVVVDDASVGKVTSAAWSFGLSRPIGLAFVRRQHAEPGTRVSVRFAGTTVAATVSALPFAR
;
A
#
# COMPACT_ATOMS: atom_id res chain seq x y z
N GLU A 1 2.00 -29.99 8.14
CA GLU A 1 2.58 -31.19 7.50
C GLU A 1 2.06 -31.35 6.06
N ALA A 2 0.75 -31.48 5.83
CA ALA A 2 0.17 -31.70 4.49
C ALA A 2 0.60 -30.67 3.42
N LEU A 3 0.75 -29.38 3.77
CA LEU A 3 1.22 -28.37 2.84
C LEU A 3 2.70 -28.57 2.46
N VAL A 4 3.53 -28.97 3.42
CA VAL A 4 4.96 -29.24 3.17
C VAL A 4 5.12 -30.49 2.31
N GLU A 5 4.34 -31.53 2.57
CA GLU A 5 4.28 -32.74 1.75
C GLU A 5 3.82 -32.44 0.31
N ALA A 6 2.93 -31.44 0.14
CA ALA A 6 2.51 -30.93 -1.16
C ALA A 6 3.52 -29.97 -1.81
N GLY A 7 4.72 -29.80 -1.23
CA GLY A 7 5.78 -28.99 -1.78
C GLY A 7 5.83 -27.53 -1.31
N ALA A 8 4.99 -27.12 -0.35
CA ALA A 8 5.08 -25.79 0.24
C ALA A 8 6.34 -25.67 1.11
N ARG A 9 6.98 -24.50 1.05
CA ARG A 9 8.15 -24.20 1.89
C ARG A 9 7.76 -23.23 3.00
N PRO A 10 8.01 -23.53 4.28
CA PRO A 10 7.87 -22.58 5.37
C PRO A 10 8.77 -21.36 5.15
N ILE A 11 8.25 -20.18 5.38
CA ILE A 11 9.00 -18.92 5.34
C ILE A 11 8.88 -18.20 6.68
N GLY A 12 9.91 -17.41 7.03
CA GLY A 12 9.88 -16.54 8.21
C GLY A 12 9.15 -15.21 7.93
N ALA A 13 8.84 -14.47 8.99
CA ALA A 13 8.18 -13.18 8.91
C ALA A 13 8.99 -12.16 8.08
N GLU A 14 10.32 -12.20 8.17
CA GLU A 14 11.21 -11.32 7.39
C GLU A 14 11.09 -11.54 5.87
N ALA A 15 10.86 -12.79 5.44
CA ALA A 15 10.63 -13.09 4.02
C ALA A 15 9.19 -12.78 3.60
N PHE A 16 8.23 -12.93 4.51
CA PHE A 16 6.81 -12.65 4.24
C PHE A 16 6.56 -11.15 4.00
N GLU A 17 7.22 -10.29 4.79
CA GLU A 17 6.99 -8.84 4.76
C GLU A 17 7.22 -8.21 3.37
N PRO A 18 8.37 -8.36 2.70
CA PRO A 18 8.54 -7.83 1.35
C PRO A 18 7.58 -8.46 0.33
N LEU A 19 7.27 -9.75 0.45
CA LEU A 19 6.38 -10.44 -0.49
C LEU A 19 4.95 -9.91 -0.43
N ARG A 20 4.41 -9.65 0.78
CA ARG A 20 3.07 -9.09 0.91
C ARG A 20 3.00 -7.64 0.42
N ILE A 21 4.06 -6.84 0.64
CA ILE A 21 4.16 -5.47 0.13
C ILE A 21 4.22 -5.48 -1.40
N GLU A 22 5.03 -6.34 -2.00
CA GLU A 22 5.08 -6.53 -3.46
C GLU A 22 3.70 -6.88 -4.02
N ALA A 23 2.97 -7.77 -3.33
CA ALA A 23 1.61 -8.17 -3.70
C ALA A 23 0.56 -7.06 -3.44
N GLY A 24 0.94 -5.96 -2.78
CA GLY A 24 0.02 -4.89 -2.42
C GLY A 24 -0.99 -5.28 -1.34
N THR A 25 -0.66 -6.27 -0.50
CA THR A 25 -1.57 -6.80 0.52
C THR A 25 -1.34 -6.07 1.86
N PRO A 26 -2.25 -5.19 2.28
CA PRO A 26 -2.16 -4.54 3.58
C PRO A 26 -2.51 -5.52 4.71
N LEU A 27 -1.92 -5.30 5.88
CA LEU A 27 -2.25 -6.03 7.11
C LEU A 27 -3.18 -5.20 7.99
N PHE A 28 -4.24 -5.84 8.49
CA PHE A 28 -5.13 -5.23 9.48
C PHE A 28 -4.39 -5.02 10.81
N GLY A 29 -4.60 -3.84 11.41
CA GLY A 29 -3.91 -3.42 12.62
C GLY A 29 -2.50 -2.85 12.38
N HIS A 30 -2.00 -2.89 11.14
CA HIS A 30 -0.70 -2.34 10.75
C HIS A 30 -0.83 -1.29 9.64
N ASP A 31 -1.33 -1.69 8.48
CA ASP A 31 -1.55 -0.78 7.34
C ASP A 31 -2.95 -0.20 7.32
N VAL A 32 -3.92 -0.97 7.74
CA VAL A 32 -5.35 -0.63 7.72
C VAL A 32 -5.99 -0.96 9.07
N ASP A 33 -6.97 -0.18 9.43
CA ASP A 33 -7.79 -0.34 10.64
C ASP A 33 -9.25 0.02 10.36
N GLU A 34 -10.07 0.10 11.39
CA GLU A 34 -11.49 0.44 11.30
C GLU A 34 -11.78 1.84 10.75
N SER A 35 -10.78 2.74 10.72
CA SER A 35 -10.91 4.10 10.17
C SER A 35 -10.75 4.15 8.66
N VAL A 36 -10.25 3.08 8.04
CA VAL A 36 -9.99 3.01 6.60
C VAL A 36 -11.26 2.61 5.86
N LEU A 37 -11.63 3.40 4.87
CA LEU A 37 -12.74 3.07 4.00
C LEU A 37 -12.30 2.08 2.92
N LEU A 38 -13.12 1.07 2.64
CA LEU A 38 -12.80 0.06 1.64
C LEU A 38 -12.38 0.63 0.27
N PRO A 39 -13.00 1.71 -0.26
CA PRO A 39 -12.55 2.34 -1.50
C PRO A 39 -11.19 3.08 -1.42
N GLU A 40 -10.61 3.24 -0.23
CA GLU A 40 -9.27 3.79 -0.08
C GLU A 40 -8.16 2.79 -0.42
N ILE A 41 -8.50 1.50 -0.51
CA ILE A 41 -7.57 0.41 -0.81
C ILE A 41 -7.87 -0.21 -2.17
N PRO A 42 -6.85 -0.71 -2.91
CA PRO A 42 -7.01 -1.22 -4.28
C PRO A 42 -7.57 -2.65 -4.30
N PHE A 43 -8.80 -2.84 -3.82
CA PHE A 43 -9.48 -4.15 -3.74
C PHE A 43 -10.57 -4.34 -4.78
N ASP A 44 -10.52 -3.62 -5.89
CA ASP A 44 -11.56 -3.70 -6.92
C ASP A 44 -11.83 -5.13 -7.40
N GLY A 45 -10.78 -5.95 -7.54
CA GLY A 45 -10.89 -7.36 -7.89
C GLY A 45 -11.52 -8.27 -6.83
N LEU A 46 -11.66 -7.79 -5.58
CA LEU A 46 -12.26 -8.54 -4.46
C LEU A 46 -13.69 -8.10 -4.17
N LEU A 47 -14.19 -7.06 -4.85
CA LEU A 47 -15.52 -6.52 -4.66
C LEU A 47 -16.49 -7.08 -5.71
N SER A 48 -17.52 -7.79 -5.27
CA SER A 48 -18.61 -8.17 -6.16
C SER A 48 -19.54 -6.99 -6.40
N GLN A 49 -19.69 -6.63 -7.65
CA GLN A 49 -20.59 -5.54 -8.08
C GLN A 49 -22.05 -6.01 -8.24
N THR A 50 -22.28 -7.32 -8.29
CA THR A 50 -23.55 -7.94 -8.67
C THR A 50 -24.18 -8.77 -7.55
N LYS A 51 -23.49 -9.00 -6.43
CA LYS A 51 -24.06 -9.74 -5.31
C LYS A 51 -25.15 -8.92 -4.60
N GLY A 52 -26.05 -9.63 -3.89
CA GLY A 52 -27.11 -9.02 -3.08
C GLY A 52 -26.59 -8.14 -1.95
N CYS A 53 -27.51 -7.52 -1.21
CA CYS A 53 -27.24 -6.57 -0.13
C CYS A 53 -26.34 -7.18 0.97
N TYR A 54 -25.48 -6.33 1.56
CA TYR A 54 -24.62 -6.67 2.69
C TYR A 54 -24.50 -5.46 3.65
N PRO A 55 -24.23 -5.68 4.94
CA PRO A 55 -24.02 -4.60 5.90
C PRO A 55 -22.88 -3.68 5.45
N GLY A 56 -23.11 -2.34 5.46
CA GLY A 56 -22.10 -1.35 5.08
C GLY A 56 -21.99 -1.06 3.58
N GLN A 57 -22.74 -1.71 2.72
CA GLN A 57 -22.72 -1.48 1.27
C GLN A 57 -23.02 -0.02 0.87
N GLU A 58 -23.85 0.68 1.65
CA GLU A 58 -24.27 2.04 1.34
C GLU A 58 -23.10 2.99 1.17
N VAL A 59 -22.11 2.92 2.06
CA VAL A 59 -20.90 3.75 2.01
C VAL A 59 -20.07 3.42 0.75
N VAL A 60 -19.89 2.13 0.46
CA VAL A 60 -19.12 1.67 -0.70
C VAL A 60 -19.77 2.12 -2.01
N VAL A 61 -21.08 1.88 -2.16
CA VAL A 61 -21.87 2.27 -3.33
C VAL A 61 -21.90 3.79 -3.50
N ARG A 62 -22.10 4.53 -2.41
CA ARG A 62 -22.14 6.00 -2.44
C ARG A 62 -20.81 6.60 -2.91
N ILE A 63 -19.66 6.09 -2.42
CA ILE A 63 -18.36 6.57 -2.85
C ILE A 63 -18.12 6.21 -4.31
N ARG A 64 -18.45 5.00 -4.73
CA ARG A 64 -18.31 4.55 -6.12
C ARG A 64 -19.11 5.42 -7.08
N ASP A 65 -20.38 5.69 -6.78
CA ASP A 65 -21.32 6.26 -7.74
C ASP A 65 -21.35 7.80 -7.72
N ARG A 66 -21.04 8.43 -6.59
CA ARG A 66 -21.23 9.88 -6.41
C ARG A 66 -20.11 10.57 -5.63
N GLY A 67 -19.08 9.84 -5.25
CA GLY A 67 -18.06 10.35 -4.35
C GLY A 67 -16.65 10.06 -4.81
N HIS A 68 -15.74 10.37 -3.94
CA HIS A 68 -14.33 10.02 -4.04
C HIS A 68 -13.74 9.91 -2.64
N VAL A 69 -12.65 9.16 -2.52
CA VAL A 69 -11.86 9.13 -1.30
C VAL A 69 -10.85 10.28 -1.29
N ASN A 70 -10.47 10.73 -0.12
CA ASN A 70 -9.48 11.81 0.04
C ASN A 70 -8.03 11.29 -0.06
N ARG A 71 -7.82 10.02 0.20
CA ARG A 71 -6.53 9.34 0.17
C ARG A 71 -6.69 7.94 -0.43
N MET A 72 -5.60 7.38 -0.90
CA MET A 72 -5.57 6.03 -1.47
C MET A 72 -4.32 5.30 -1.00
N LEU A 73 -4.46 4.02 -0.70
CA LEU A 73 -3.31 3.14 -0.47
C LEU A 73 -2.59 2.90 -1.80
N ARG A 74 -1.30 3.19 -1.83
CA ARG A 74 -0.45 3.05 -3.01
C ARG A 74 0.87 2.38 -2.64
N GLY A 75 1.51 1.81 -3.64
CA GLY A 75 2.91 1.43 -3.56
C GLY A 75 3.81 2.64 -3.66
N LEU A 76 4.95 2.59 -3.00
CA LEU A 76 6.06 3.51 -3.17
C LEU A 76 7.29 2.73 -3.59
N ALA A 77 7.85 3.04 -4.75
CA ALA A 77 9.16 2.56 -5.18
C ALA A 77 10.19 3.61 -4.80
N LEU A 78 11.02 3.32 -3.81
CA LEU A 78 12.00 4.27 -3.29
C LEU A 78 13.32 4.17 -4.06
N GLU A 79 14.07 5.27 -4.09
CA GLU A 79 15.43 5.31 -4.61
C GLU A 79 16.44 5.03 -3.48
N GLY A 80 17.65 4.54 -3.87
CA GLY A 80 18.70 4.19 -2.91
C GLY A 80 18.43 2.87 -2.17
N GLU A 81 18.97 2.75 -0.95
CA GLU A 81 18.97 1.49 -0.20
C GLU A 81 18.23 1.60 1.15
N GLN A 82 17.85 2.81 1.55
CA GLN A 82 17.25 3.03 2.86
C GLN A 82 15.77 2.66 2.87
N VAL A 83 15.39 1.82 3.81
CA VAL A 83 14.00 1.44 4.07
C VAL A 83 13.42 2.41 5.11
N PRO A 84 12.38 3.19 4.79
CA PRO A 84 11.76 4.09 5.74
C PRO A 84 11.01 3.34 6.84
N PRO A 85 10.97 3.87 8.07
CA PRO A 85 10.14 3.31 9.13
C PRO A 85 8.65 3.57 8.87
N GLN A 86 7.80 2.80 9.53
CA GLN A 86 6.37 3.08 9.60
C GLN A 86 6.15 4.51 10.14
N GLY A 87 5.19 5.23 9.56
CA GLY A 87 4.88 6.60 9.91
C GLY A 87 5.75 7.66 9.23
N ALA A 88 6.76 7.26 8.42
CA ALA A 88 7.54 8.19 7.61
C ALA A 88 6.62 9.04 6.74
N GLU A 89 6.92 10.34 6.61
CA GLU A 89 6.08 11.27 5.86
C GLU A 89 6.33 11.16 4.35
N VAL A 90 5.26 11.08 3.58
CA VAL A 90 5.30 11.28 2.14
C VAL A 90 5.08 12.76 1.87
N VAL A 91 6.02 13.40 1.16
CA VAL A 91 6.01 14.85 0.92
C VAL A 91 6.12 15.18 -0.57
N VAL A 92 5.49 16.29 -0.96
CA VAL A 92 5.63 16.96 -2.25
C VAL A 92 5.78 18.45 -1.97
N ASP A 93 6.81 19.08 -2.50
CA ASP A 93 7.11 20.51 -2.27
C ASP A 93 7.08 20.87 -0.77
N ASP A 94 7.72 20.04 0.08
CA ASP A 94 7.75 20.12 1.54
C ASP A 94 6.41 19.96 2.26
N ALA A 95 5.31 19.85 1.54
CA ALA A 95 4.00 19.59 2.13
C ALA A 95 3.79 18.08 2.36
N SER A 96 3.32 17.73 3.57
CA SER A 96 2.94 16.34 3.88
C SER A 96 1.69 15.93 3.11
N VAL A 97 1.82 14.95 2.24
CA VAL A 97 0.74 14.42 1.38
C VAL A 97 0.35 12.98 1.73
N GLY A 98 1.05 12.36 2.67
CA GLY A 98 0.77 10.98 3.05
C GLY A 98 1.69 10.46 4.14
N LYS A 99 1.49 9.16 4.48
CA LYS A 99 2.33 8.43 5.43
C LYS A 99 2.57 7.02 4.96
N VAL A 100 3.81 6.56 5.15
CA VAL A 100 4.20 5.16 4.97
C VAL A 100 3.58 4.32 6.07
N THR A 101 2.94 3.22 5.70
CA THR A 101 2.37 2.25 6.65
C THR A 101 3.26 1.03 6.81
N SER A 102 3.84 0.56 5.71
CA SER A 102 4.81 -0.55 5.68
C SER A 102 5.90 -0.27 4.68
N ALA A 103 7.11 -0.74 4.96
CA ALA A 103 8.19 -0.73 3.99
C ALA A 103 9.16 -1.88 4.23
N ALA A 104 9.77 -2.37 3.15
CA ALA A 104 10.78 -3.41 3.18
C ALA A 104 11.69 -3.30 1.96
N TRP A 105 12.83 -3.99 2.03
CA TRP A 105 13.67 -4.24 0.85
C TRP A 105 13.04 -5.35 0.01
N SER A 106 12.69 -5.05 -1.23
CA SER A 106 12.25 -6.05 -2.20
C SER A 106 13.44 -6.67 -2.90
N PHE A 107 13.65 -7.96 -2.70
CA PHE A 107 14.67 -8.71 -3.41
C PHE A 107 14.27 -8.93 -4.88
N GLY A 108 12.99 -9.06 -5.16
CA GLY A 108 12.47 -9.24 -6.51
C GLY A 108 12.64 -7.99 -7.39
N LEU A 109 12.54 -6.80 -6.79
CA LEU A 109 12.66 -5.51 -7.48
C LEU A 109 14.02 -4.84 -7.24
N SER A 110 14.88 -5.42 -6.38
CA SER A 110 16.22 -4.92 -6.01
C SER A 110 16.19 -3.46 -5.55
N ARG A 111 15.20 -3.11 -4.72
CA ARG A 111 15.02 -1.76 -4.16
C ARG A 111 14.12 -1.74 -2.93
N PRO A 112 14.16 -0.68 -2.12
CA PRO A 112 13.17 -0.47 -1.10
C PRO A 112 11.80 -0.18 -1.72
N ILE A 113 10.77 -0.78 -1.14
CA ILE A 113 9.36 -0.56 -1.49
C ILE A 113 8.56 -0.29 -0.23
N GLY A 114 7.40 0.34 -0.38
CA GLY A 114 6.49 0.57 0.73
C GLY A 114 5.04 0.64 0.32
N LEU A 115 4.17 0.52 1.31
CA LEU A 115 2.76 0.87 1.25
C LEU A 115 2.57 2.21 1.95
N ALA A 116 1.78 3.09 1.38
CA ALA A 116 1.48 4.39 1.96
C ALA A 116 0.07 4.86 1.59
N PHE A 117 -0.60 5.51 2.54
CA PHE A 117 -1.77 6.33 2.19
C PHE A 117 -1.29 7.66 1.66
N VAL A 118 -1.64 7.96 0.42
CA VAL A 118 -1.27 9.20 -0.28
C VAL A 118 -2.55 9.96 -0.62
N ARG A 119 -2.55 11.29 -0.42
CA ARG A 119 -3.66 12.14 -0.82
C ARG A 119 -3.97 11.93 -2.30
N ARG A 120 -5.26 11.86 -2.64
CA ARG A 120 -5.76 11.55 -3.98
C ARG A 120 -5.06 12.35 -5.10
N GLN A 121 -4.78 13.62 -4.85
CA GLN A 121 -4.15 14.51 -5.83
C GLN A 121 -2.74 14.06 -6.24
N HIS A 122 -2.07 13.27 -5.39
CA HIS A 122 -0.71 12.76 -5.60
C HIS A 122 -0.65 11.23 -5.71
N ALA A 123 -1.82 10.56 -5.74
CA ALA A 123 -1.91 9.10 -5.71
C ALA A 123 -1.87 8.44 -7.10
N GLU A 124 -1.69 9.21 -8.16
CA GLU A 124 -1.58 8.66 -9.52
C GLU A 124 -0.26 7.91 -9.69
N PRO A 125 -0.27 6.66 -10.19
CA PRO A 125 0.96 5.92 -10.48
C PRO A 125 1.87 6.71 -11.41
N GLY A 126 3.17 6.73 -11.11
CA GLY A 126 4.17 7.54 -11.80
C GLY A 126 4.42 8.90 -11.17
N THR A 127 3.59 9.36 -10.22
CA THR A 127 3.81 10.61 -9.52
C THR A 127 5.10 10.55 -8.69
N ARG A 128 5.96 11.55 -8.84
CA ARG A 128 7.17 11.68 -8.02
C ARG A 128 6.82 12.32 -6.68
N VAL A 129 7.30 11.69 -5.63
CA VAL A 129 7.16 12.14 -4.24
C VAL A 129 8.50 11.97 -3.52
N SER A 130 8.60 12.43 -2.30
CA SER A 130 9.73 12.12 -1.42
C SER A 130 9.23 11.53 -0.12
N VAL A 131 10.05 10.71 0.52
CA VAL A 131 9.77 10.15 1.85
C VAL A 131 10.77 10.72 2.84
N ARG A 132 10.26 11.39 3.88
CA ARG A 132 11.06 12.06 4.91
C ARG A 132 11.01 11.29 6.22
N PHE A 133 12.18 10.96 6.75
CA PHE A 133 12.36 10.27 8.04
C PHE A 133 13.78 10.49 8.57
N ALA A 134 13.94 10.54 9.88
CA ALA A 134 15.22 10.67 10.59
C ALA A 134 16.17 11.75 10.01
N GLY A 135 15.60 12.88 9.58
CA GLY A 135 16.38 13.98 8.97
C GLY A 135 16.86 13.74 7.54
N THR A 136 16.48 12.61 6.94
CA THR A 136 16.78 12.26 5.54
C THR A 136 15.54 12.37 4.68
N THR A 137 15.73 12.73 3.42
CA THR A 137 14.67 12.73 2.40
C THR A 137 15.11 11.85 1.24
N VAL A 138 14.30 10.85 0.92
CA VAL A 138 14.55 9.86 -0.15
C VAL A 138 13.51 10.05 -1.23
N ALA A 139 13.94 10.12 -2.48
CA ALA A 139 13.02 10.19 -3.62
C ALA A 139 12.26 8.87 -3.78
N ALA A 140 10.99 8.97 -4.18
CA ALA A 140 10.15 7.83 -4.44
C ALA A 140 9.18 8.11 -5.58
N THR A 141 8.70 7.04 -6.20
CA THR A 141 7.64 7.11 -7.22
C THR A 141 6.44 6.32 -6.72
N VAL A 142 5.26 6.93 -6.84
CA VAL A 142 3.99 6.25 -6.56
C VAL A 142 3.78 5.14 -7.58
N SER A 143 3.43 3.96 -7.11
CA SER A 143 3.19 2.77 -7.92
C SER A 143 1.76 2.27 -7.74
N ALA A 144 1.22 1.68 -8.79
CA ALA A 144 0.04 0.83 -8.67
C ALA A 144 0.37 -0.40 -7.82
N LEU A 145 -0.66 -1.04 -7.28
CA LEU A 145 -0.56 -2.30 -6.55
C LEU A 145 -1.36 -3.38 -7.29
N PRO A 146 -0.86 -4.61 -7.38
CA PRO A 146 0.47 -5.06 -6.96
C PRO A 146 1.61 -4.38 -7.73
N PHE A 147 2.84 -4.42 -7.18
CA PHE A 147 4.00 -3.93 -7.91
C PHE A 147 4.23 -4.78 -9.17
N ALA A 148 4.43 -4.11 -10.30
CA ALA A 148 4.83 -4.80 -11.53
C ALA A 148 6.28 -5.30 -11.40
N ARG A 149 6.50 -6.53 -11.79
CA ARG A 149 7.82 -7.17 -11.89
C ARG A 149 8.43 -6.95 -13.25
#